data_6914c9abda14ffe03f0df0f8896bf8b1
#
_entry.id   6914c9abda14ffe03f0df0f8896bf8b1
#
_cell.length_a   1.000
_cell.length_b   1.000
_cell.length_c   1.000
_cell.angle_alpha   90.00
_cell.angle_beta   90.00
_cell.angle_gamma   90.00
#
_symmetry.space_group_name_H-M   'P 1'
#
loop_
_entity.id
_entity.type
_entity.pdbx_description
1 polymer ?
#
loop_
_entity_poly.entity_id
_entity_poly.type
_entity_poly.pdbx_seq_one_letter_code
_entity_poly.pdbx_strand_id
1 'polypeptide(L)'
;MSPTTPAEQAKKLIKVPEMRRIKHIHFVGIGGAGMCGIAEVLKNQGYKVSGSDIKTSNTTAQLEANGIKVYIGHTANNIKGANVIVVSTAIDKENPEIKTAIENRIPVVRRAEMLGELMRYRHGIAVAGTHGKTTTTSLITCMLAEENMDPTYVIGGLLNRTGMNAALGASRYIVAEADESDASFLHLEPMAAVVTNIDADHMDTYGGSFDVLKDTFIQFLQKLPFYGLAVVCGDDANIREIMPRIARPLLTYGFNEDNDIRAVDVDQDGMQTHFTVLRKEREPLRVTVNQPGLHNVLNALAAIGIATDEGVSDASICRALEGFSGVGRRFEVQGEFAIEGGDVKLVDD
;
A
#
# COMPACT_ATOMS: atom_id res chain seq x y z
N MET A 1 18.41 -16.01 36.81
CA MET A 1 18.18 -15.43 35.48
C MET A 1 17.08 -16.27 34.82
N SER A 2 15.86 -15.76 34.80
CA SER A 2 14.71 -16.46 34.17
C SER A 2 14.92 -16.49 32.66
N PRO A 3 14.62 -17.60 31.96
CA PRO A 3 14.74 -17.66 30.51
C PRO A 3 13.67 -16.74 29.89
N THR A 4 14.11 -15.80 29.09
CA THR A 4 13.24 -14.95 28.25
C THR A 4 12.43 -15.84 27.32
N THR A 5 11.14 -15.61 27.24
CA THR A 5 10.23 -16.36 26.37
C THR A 5 10.56 -16.11 24.89
N PRO A 6 10.28 -17.06 23.96
CA PRO A 6 10.49 -16.88 22.52
C PRO A 6 9.80 -15.62 21.97
N ALA A 7 8.68 -15.20 22.55
CA ALA A 7 7.95 -13.97 22.21
C ALA A 7 8.70 -12.68 22.61
N GLU A 8 9.52 -12.70 23.66
CA GLU A 8 10.35 -11.56 24.07
C GLU A 8 11.64 -11.45 23.25
N GLN A 9 12.11 -12.55 22.66
CA GLN A 9 13.26 -12.55 21.76
C GLN A 9 12.92 -12.04 20.35
N ALA A 10 11.67 -12.16 19.91
CA ALA A 10 11.20 -11.71 18.59
C ALA A 10 11.02 -10.19 18.47
N LYS A 11 10.99 -9.44 19.57
CA LYS A 11 10.79 -7.97 19.56
C LYS A 11 12.06 -7.14 19.46
N LYS A 12 13.16 -7.65 18.93
CA LYS A 12 14.27 -6.78 18.51
C LYS A 12 13.86 -6.11 17.20
N LEU A 13 13.27 -4.91 17.28
CA LEU A 13 13.12 -4.00 16.15
C LEU A 13 14.38 -4.05 15.30
N ILE A 14 14.24 -4.40 14.02
CA ILE A 14 15.33 -4.25 13.07
C ILE A 14 15.72 -2.78 13.12
N LYS A 15 16.95 -2.49 13.52
CA LYS A 15 17.47 -1.12 13.48
C LYS A 15 17.57 -0.71 12.02
N VAL A 16 16.52 -0.08 11.51
CA VAL A 16 16.58 0.62 10.23
C VAL A 16 17.61 1.74 10.40
N PRO A 17 18.61 1.86 9.51
CA PRO A 17 19.58 2.94 9.58
C PRO A 17 18.86 4.29 9.61
N GLU A 18 19.24 5.14 10.55
CA GLU A 18 18.73 6.50 10.62
C GLU A 18 19.14 7.29 9.36
N MET A 19 18.31 8.24 8.93
CA MET A 19 18.64 9.18 7.84
C MET A 19 19.73 10.18 8.28
N ARG A 20 20.79 9.68 8.94
CA ARG A 20 21.99 10.43 9.40
C ARG A 20 21.66 11.76 10.09
N ARG A 21 21.76 12.88 9.32
CA ARG A 21 21.61 14.26 9.82
C ARG A 21 20.17 14.70 9.95
N ILE A 22 19.22 13.95 9.38
CA ILE A 22 17.80 14.28 9.43
C ILE A 22 17.26 13.90 10.80
N LYS A 23 16.74 14.89 11.52
CA LYS A 23 16.11 14.72 12.85
C LYS A 23 14.70 15.28 12.86
N HIS A 24 14.41 16.28 12.02
CA HIS A 24 13.12 16.92 11.93
C HIS A 24 12.64 16.93 10.48
N ILE A 25 11.52 16.29 10.22
CA ILE A 25 10.86 16.16 8.93
C ILE A 25 9.57 16.95 8.95
N HIS A 26 9.37 17.84 7.99
CA HIS A 26 8.16 18.63 7.88
C HIS A 26 7.37 18.25 6.62
N PHE A 27 6.07 18.02 6.76
CA PHE A 27 5.17 17.62 5.69
C PHE A 27 4.28 18.78 5.24
N VAL A 28 4.30 19.15 3.97
CA VAL A 28 3.43 20.16 3.37
C VAL A 28 2.22 19.47 2.74
N GLY A 29 1.02 19.73 3.26
CA GLY A 29 -0.20 18.98 2.95
C GLY A 29 -0.29 17.65 3.74
N ILE A 30 0.01 17.69 5.03
CA ILE A 30 0.15 16.49 5.89
C ILE A 30 -1.14 15.68 6.03
N GLY A 31 -2.32 16.32 5.88
CA GLY A 31 -3.62 15.64 5.98
C GLY A 31 -4.01 14.80 4.78
N GLY A 32 -3.22 14.83 3.69
CA GLY A 32 -3.44 13.98 2.53
C GLY A 32 -3.26 12.49 2.87
N ALA A 33 -4.10 11.60 2.30
CA ALA A 33 -4.16 10.18 2.65
C ALA A 33 -2.81 9.45 2.60
N GLY A 34 -2.00 9.69 1.57
CA GLY A 34 -0.66 9.10 1.48
C GLY A 34 0.43 9.82 2.30
N MET A 35 0.18 11.06 2.76
CA MET A 35 1.15 11.85 3.53
C MET A 35 1.08 11.51 5.01
N CYS A 36 -0.13 11.44 5.58
CA CYS A 36 -0.34 11.19 7.00
C CYS A 36 0.26 9.85 7.43
N GLY A 37 0.08 8.79 6.65
CA GLY A 37 0.62 7.48 6.96
C GLY A 37 2.14 7.45 7.02
N ILE A 38 2.83 8.07 6.07
CA ILE A 38 4.30 8.20 6.08
C ILE A 38 4.75 9.01 7.30
N ALA A 39 4.03 10.09 7.63
CA ALA A 39 4.33 10.93 8.79
C ALA A 39 4.23 10.16 10.12
N GLU A 40 3.20 9.32 10.27
CA GLU A 40 3.01 8.45 11.44
C GLU A 40 4.11 7.40 11.55
N VAL A 41 4.47 6.72 10.46
CA VAL A 41 5.57 5.74 10.46
C VAL A 41 6.88 6.40 10.88
N LEU A 42 7.22 7.56 10.33
CA LEU A 42 8.45 8.29 10.69
C LEU A 42 8.43 8.80 12.15
N LYS A 43 7.28 9.25 12.63
CA LYS A 43 7.11 9.63 14.04
C LYS A 43 7.37 8.45 14.97
N ASN A 44 6.80 7.28 14.63
CA ASN A 44 6.97 6.05 15.41
C ASN A 44 8.42 5.50 15.34
N GLN A 45 9.17 5.80 14.26
CA GLN A 45 10.61 5.55 14.16
C GLN A 45 11.46 6.50 15.01
N GLY A 46 10.86 7.50 15.67
CA GLY A 46 11.57 8.40 16.57
C GLY A 46 11.99 9.73 15.94
N TYR A 47 11.63 10.02 14.69
CA TYR A 47 11.86 11.35 14.11
C TYR A 47 10.93 12.40 14.73
N LYS A 48 11.43 13.63 14.85
CA LYS A 48 10.56 14.77 15.06
C LYS A 48 9.80 15.03 13.76
N VAL A 49 8.47 14.95 13.79
CA VAL A 49 7.61 15.20 12.65
C VAL A 49 6.72 16.39 12.92
N SER A 50 6.57 17.24 11.92
CA SER A 50 5.56 18.32 11.89
C SER A 50 5.00 18.43 10.48
N GLY A 51 3.92 19.16 10.32
CA GLY A 51 3.38 19.43 8.99
C GLY A 51 2.42 20.60 8.97
N SER A 52 1.98 20.96 7.77
CA SER A 52 1.00 21.98 7.52
C SER A 52 -0.11 21.45 6.60
N ASP A 53 -1.31 22.01 6.74
CA ASP A 53 -2.43 21.75 5.84
C ASP A 53 -3.27 23.03 5.68
N ILE A 54 -4.06 23.11 4.61
CA ILE A 54 -4.92 24.29 4.35
C ILE A 54 -6.11 24.36 5.29
N LYS A 55 -6.58 23.23 5.83
CA LYS A 55 -7.75 23.14 6.72
C LYS A 55 -7.61 22.05 7.76
N THR A 56 -8.34 22.20 8.85
CA THR A 56 -8.51 21.14 9.84
C THR A 56 -9.38 20.01 9.27
N SER A 57 -9.03 18.78 9.56
CA SER A 57 -9.75 17.56 9.18
C SER A 57 -9.61 16.52 10.29
N ASN A 58 -10.39 15.43 10.22
CA ASN A 58 -10.24 14.29 11.14
C ASN A 58 -8.81 13.74 11.13
N THR A 59 -8.19 13.70 9.95
CA THR A 59 -6.80 13.24 9.78
C THR A 59 -5.81 14.16 10.51
N THR A 60 -5.93 15.49 10.35
CA THR A 60 -5.03 16.43 11.05
C THR A 60 -5.22 16.38 12.56
N ALA A 61 -6.45 16.23 13.06
CA ALA A 61 -6.74 16.07 14.47
C ALA A 61 -6.15 14.76 15.05
N GLN A 62 -6.24 13.66 14.31
CA GLN A 62 -5.63 12.39 14.70
C GLN A 62 -4.09 12.49 14.77
N LEU A 63 -3.45 13.16 13.79
CA LEU A 63 -2.00 13.39 13.80
C LEU A 63 -1.56 14.22 15.02
N GLU A 64 -2.32 15.24 15.41
CA GLU A 64 -2.07 16.03 16.63
C GLU A 64 -2.23 15.20 17.89
N ALA A 65 -3.26 14.35 17.96
CA ALA A 65 -3.44 13.41 19.07
C ALA A 65 -2.27 12.42 19.19
N ASN A 66 -1.65 12.04 18.06
CA ASN A 66 -0.45 11.20 17.99
C ASN A 66 0.86 11.99 18.26
N GLY A 67 0.78 13.26 18.67
CA GLY A 67 1.93 14.09 19.03
C GLY A 67 2.72 14.64 17.85
N ILE A 68 2.12 14.73 16.66
CA ILE A 68 2.67 15.43 15.50
C ILE A 68 2.14 16.85 15.51
N LYS A 69 3.04 17.84 15.41
CA LYS A 69 2.62 19.25 15.36
C LYS A 69 2.10 19.60 13.98
N VAL A 70 0.82 19.99 13.90
CA VAL A 70 0.18 20.41 12.65
C VAL A 70 -0.07 21.92 12.67
N TYR A 71 0.20 22.60 11.57
CA TYR A 71 -0.08 24.02 11.36
C TYR A 71 -1.22 24.15 10.33
N ILE A 72 -2.18 25.00 10.60
CA ILE A 72 -3.22 25.33 9.63
C ILE A 72 -2.82 26.58 8.86
N GLY A 73 -2.79 26.44 7.53
CA GLY A 73 -2.22 27.41 6.62
C GLY A 73 -0.73 27.22 6.37
N HIS A 74 -0.27 27.67 5.21
CA HIS A 74 1.12 27.54 4.77
C HIS A 74 1.88 28.85 4.99
N THR A 75 2.89 28.83 5.83
CA THR A 75 3.75 29.99 6.09
C THR A 75 5.22 29.58 6.21
N ALA A 76 6.14 30.48 5.82
CA ALA A 76 7.59 30.27 5.93
C ALA A 76 8.06 29.85 7.33
N ASN A 77 7.36 30.29 8.39
CA ASN A 77 7.73 29.98 9.76
C ASN A 77 7.45 28.51 10.16
N ASN A 78 6.55 27.82 9.45
CA ASN A 78 6.18 26.44 9.80
C ASN A 78 7.37 25.46 9.66
N ILE A 79 8.27 25.71 8.72
CA ILE A 79 9.43 24.86 8.46
C ILE A 79 10.65 25.15 9.33
N LYS A 80 10.52 26.06 10.31
CA LYS A 80 11.66 26.45 11.16
C LYS A 80 12.23 25.27 11.91
N GLY A 81 13.53 24.98 11.63
CA GLY A 81 14.26 23.86 12.22
C GLY A 81 14.00 22.52 11.55
N ALA A 82 13.27 22.46 10.45
CA ALA A 82 13.17 21.26 9.63
C ALA A 82 14.51 20.98 8.91
N ASN A 83 14.87 19.71 8.79
CA ASN A 83 16.06 19.27 8.04
C ASN A 83 15.71 18.81 6.62
N VAL A 84 14.44 18.50 6.37
CA VAL A 84 13.87 18.13 5.09
C VAL A 84 12.39 18.48 5.09
N ILE A 85 11.85 18.88 3.95
CA ILE A 85 10.40 18.98 3.75
C ILE A 85 9.93 17.91 2.76
N VAL A 86 8.76 17.33 3.06
CA VAL A 86 8.09 16.35 2.19
C VAL A 86 6.86 17.01 1.59
N VAL A 87 6.70 16.92 0.27
CA VAL A 87 5.61 17.54 -0.45
C VAL A 87 4.84 16.53 -1.28
N SER A 88 3.52 16.73 -1.40
CA SER A 88 2.72 15.99 -2.37
C SER A 88 2.70 16.73 -3.72
N THR A 89 2.35 16.01 -4.78
CA THR A 89 2.21 16.59 -6.14
C THR A 89 1.09 17.62 -6.23
N ALA A 90 0.12 17.59 -5.30
CA ALA A 90 -0.97 18.57 -5.23
C ALA A 90 -0.54 19.94 -4.68
N ILE A 91 0.67 20.08 -4.14
CA ILE A 91 1.15 21.34 -3.56
C ILE A 91 1.79 22.21 -4.65
N ASP A 92 1.33 23.45 -4.76
CA ASP A 92 1.88 24.43 -5.69
C ASP A 92 3.36 24.72 -5.37
N LYS A 93 4.20 24.81 -6.41
CA LYS A 93 5.61 25.18 -6.30
C LYS A 93 5.84 26.57 -5.70
N GLU A 94 4.84 27.46 -5.82
CA GLU A 94 4.85 28.80 -5.23
C GLU A 94 4.54 28.82 -3.74
N ASN A 95 4.24 27.66 -3.13
CA ASN A 95 3.98 27.55 -1.71
C ASN A 95 5.11 28.18 -0.86
N PRO A 96 4.81 29.04 0.13
CA PRO A 96 5.82 29.78 0.90
C PRO A 96 6.78 28.86 1.67
N GLU A 97 6.34 27.69 2.08
CA GLU A 97 7.18 26.71 2.75
C GLU A 97 8.21 26.09 1.81
N ILE A 98 7.80 25.78 0.55
CA ILE A 98 8.70 25.27 -0.48
C ILE A 98 9.74 26.33 -0.86
N LYS A 99 9.32 27.58 -1.12
CA LYS A 99 10.22 28.68 -1.45
C LYS A 99 11.27 28.90 -0.34
N THR A 100 10.79 28.98 0.89
CA THR A 100 11.67 29.18 2.06
C THR A 100 12.63 28.02 2.25
N ALA A 101 12.20 26.77 1.99
CA ALA A 101 13.08 25.62 2.05
C ALA A 101 14.20 25.70 1.02
N ILE A 102 13.89 26.06 -0.22
CA ILE A 102 14.88 26.22 -1.31
C ILE A 102 15.87 27.33 -0.95
N GLU A 103 15.39 28.49 -0.51
CA GLU A 103 16.24 29.63 -0.09
C GLU A 103 17.21 29.26 1.03
N ASN A 104 16.75 28.45 1.99
CA ASN A 104 17.57 27.98 3.12
C ASN A 104 18.32 26.68 2.85
N ARG A 105 18.31 26.16 1.61
CA ARG A 105 18.96 24.89 1.22
C ARG A 105 18.48 23.69 2.03
N ILE A 106 17.22 23.70 2.43
CA ILE A 106 16.56 22.54 3.04
C ILE A 106 16.08 21.63 1.90
N PRO A 107 16.44 20.35 1.87
CA PRO A 107 15.97 19.42 0.85
C PRO A 107 14.44 19.38 0.77
N VAL A 108 13.92 19.42 -0.46
CA VAL A 108 12.50 19.24 -0.77
C VAL A 108 12.37 17.91 -1.48
N VAL A 109 11.69 16.95 -0.87
CA VAL A 109 11.50 15.60 -1.42
C VAL A 109 10.01 15.32 -1.64
N ARG A 110 9.71 14.53 -2.66
CA ARG A 110 8.34 14.11 -2.92
C ARG A 110 7.90 13.02 -1.95
N ARG A 111 6.58 12.88 -1.75
CA ARG A 111 5.97 11.81 -0.95
C ARG A 111 6.54 10.42 -1.29
N ALA A 112 6.61 10.10 -2.58
CA ALA A 112 7.08 8.79 -3.04
C ALA A 112 8.59 8.58 -2.81
N GLU A 113 9.42 9.63 -2.90
CA GLU A 113 10.83 9.55 -2.55
C GLU A 113 11.01 9.22 -1.07
N MET A 114 10.20 9.83 -0.19
CA MET A 114 10.23 9.52 1.25
C MET A 114 9.73 8.09 1.52
N LEU A 115 8.71 7.62 0.80
CA LEU A 115 8.25 6.23 0.91
C LEU A 115 9.32 5.24 0.41
N GLY A 116 10.00 5.56 -0.69
CA GLY A 116 11.15 4.79 -1.19
C GLY A 116 12.28 4.71 -0.16
N GLU A 117 12.55 5.82 0.55
CA GLU A 117 13.55 5.82 1.63
C GLU A 117 13.13 4.93 2.81
N LEU A 118 11.84 4.87 3.16
CA LEU A 118 11.32 3.92 4.14
C LEU A 118 11.48 2.46 3.71
N MET A 119 11.42 2.18 2.40
CA MET A 119 11.60 0.84 1.83
C MET A 119 13.07 0.41 1.74
N ARG A 120 14.01 1.35 1.58
CA ARG A 120 15.44 1.12 1.25
C ARG A 120 16.13 0.02 2.06
N TYR A 121 15.81 -0.10 3.33
CA TYR A 121 16.44 -1.06 4.25
C TYR A 121 15.45 -2.10 4.78
N ARG A 122 14.33 -2.27 4.08
CA ARG A 122 13.28 -3.21 4.44
C ARG A 122 13.00 -4.15 3.28
N HIS A 123 12.31 -5.23 3.57
CA HIS A 123 11.74 -6.10 2.56
C HIS A 123 10.45 -5.45 2.03
N GLY A 124 10.60 -4.61 1.01
CA GLY A 124 9.51 -3.82 0.44
C GLY A 124 8.61 -4.66 -0.47
N ILE A 125 7.32 -4.61 -0.25
CA ILE A 125 6.28 -5.16 -1.12
C ILE A 125 5.46 -3.99 -1.62
N ALA A 126 5.47 -3.76 -2.94
CA ALA A 126 4.77 -2.64 -3.58
C ALA A 126 3.61 -3.15 -4.44
N VAL A 127 2.44 -2.56 -4.27
CA VAL A 127 1.24 -2.93 -5.03
C VAL A 127 0.86 -1.80 -5.98
N ALA A 128 1.07 -2.03 -7.27
CA ALA A 128 0.74 -1.14 -8.37
C ALA A 128 -0.44 -1.66 -9.19
N GLY A 129 -0.93 -0.83 -10.10
CA GLY A 129 -2.03 -1.11 -11.02
C GLY A 129 -3.10 -0.05 -10.94
N THR A 130 -3.92 0.07 -11.96
CA THR A 130 -4.95 1.12 -12.03
C THR A 130 -6.00 0.93 -10.93
N HIS A 131 -6.47 -0.31 -10.73
CA HIS A 131 -7.51 -0.66 -9.77
C HIS A 131 -7.06 -1.78 -8.82
N GLY A 132 -7.67 -1.86 -7.61
CA GLY A 132 -7.45 -2.95 -6.66
C GLY A 132 -6.23 -2.78 -5.75
N LYS A 133 -5.41 -1.74 -5.90
CA LYS A 133 -4.20 -1.47 -5.07
C LYS A 133 -4.49 -1.55 -3.57
N THR A 134 -5.42 -0.74 -3.11
CA THR A 134 -5.76 -0.61 -1.67
C THR A 134 -6.20 -1.94 -1.06
N THR A 135 -7.12 -2.64 -1.74
CA THR A 135 -7.62 -3.95 -1.28
C THR A 135 -6.50 -4.98 -1.24
N THR A 136 -5.70 -5.08 -2.31
CA THR A 136 -4.60 -6.04 -2.38
C THR A 136 -3.51 -5.76 -1.33
N THR A 137 -3.11 -4.49 -1.14
CA THR A 137 -2.16 -4.07 -0.09
C THR A 137 -2.67 -4.45 1.30
N SER A 138 -3.96 -4.26 1.54
CA SER A 138 -4.60 -4.59 2.81
C SER A 138 -4.63 -6.09 3.05
N LEU A 139 -4.97 -6.90 2.04
CA LEU A 139 -4.98 -8.36 2.12
C LEU A 139 -3.58 -8.92 2.40
N ILE A 140 -2.55 -8.44 1.69
CA ILE A 140 -1.15 -8.83 1.95
C ILE A 140 -0.77 -8.50 3.39
N THR A 141 -1.08 -7.29 3.85
CA THR A 141 -0.80 -6.85 5.22
C THR A 141 -1.47 -7.76 6.24
N CYS A 142 -2.75 -8.11 6.04
CA CYS A 142 -3.48 -9.02 6.92
C CYS A 142 -2.88 -10.44 6.94
N MET A 143 -2.49 -10.98 5.78
CA MET A 143 -1.89 -12.31 5.68
C MET A 143 -0.55 -12.38 6.42
N LEU A 144 0.31 -11.38 6.24
CA LEU A 144 1.59 -11.28 6.96
C LEU A 144 1.37 -11.13 8.49
N ALA A 145 0.37 -10.33 8.88
CA ALA A 145 0.04 -10.14 10.29
C ALA A 145 -0.51 -11.42 10.95
N GLU A 146 -1.34 -12.20 10.25
CA GLU A 146 -1.84 -13.49 10.73
C GLU A 146 -0.73 -14.54 10.92
N GLU A 147 0.36 -14.45 10.14
CA GLU A 147 1.56 -15.27 10.32
C GLU A 147 2.52 -14.70 11.38
N ASN A 148 2.10 -13.67 12.13
CA ASN A 148 2.92 -12.95 13.13
C ASN A 148 4.17 -12.27 12.55
N MET A 149 4.15 -11.92 11.28
CA MET A 149 5.26 -11.21 10.62
C MET A 149 5.25 -9.70 10.88
N ASP A 150 4.23 -9.16 11.54
CA ASP A 150 4.10 -7.75 12.00
C ASP A 150 4.67 -6.71 11.00
N PRO A 151 4.07 -6.55 9.79
CA PRO A 151 4.59 -5.66 8.77
C PRO A 151 4.35 -4.18 9.10
N THR A 152 5.29 -3.31 8.68
CA THR A 152 4.96 -1.89 8.46
C THR A 152 4.07 -1.80 7.23
N TYR A 153 3.07 -0.92 7.24
CA TYR A 153 2.24 -0.70 6.05
C TYR A 153 1.87 0.76 5.84
N VAL A 154 1.67 1.14 4.57
CA VAL A 154 1.17 2.44 4.13
C VAL A 154 0.14 2.21 3.03
N ILE A 155 -1.13 2.48 3.34
CA ILE A 155 -2.30 2.18 2.49
C ILE A 155 -3.02 3.49 2.17
N GLY A 156 -3.57 3.63 0.98
CA GLY A 156 -4.33 4.81 0.56
C GLY A 156 -5.72 4.96 1.22
N GLY A 157 -6.23 3.90 1.86
CA GLY A 157 -7.49 3.87 2.59
C GLY A 157 -7.30 3.49 4.06
N LEU A 158 -8.39 3.49 4.83
CA LEU A 158 -8.40 3.02 6.21
C LEU A 158 -8.64 1.50 6.25
N LEU A 159 -7.74 0.75 6.84
CA LEU A 159 -7.95 -0.68 7.08
C LEU A 159 -8.99 -0.85 8.20
N ASN A 160 -10.16 -1.41 7.88
CA ASN A 160 -11.28 -1.50 8.83
C ASN A 160 -10.92 -2.23 10.14
N ARG A 161 -10.03 -3.23 10.06
CA ARG A 161 -9.55 -3.98 11.24
C ARG A 161 -8.83 -3.10 12.27
N THR A 162 -8.10 -2.08 11.84
CA THR A 162 -7.29 -1.21 12.71
C THR A 162 -7.78 0.22 12.76
N GLY A 163 -8.63 0.65 11.82
CA GLY A 163 -9.03 2.04 11.65
C GLY A 163 -7.89 2.96 11.22
N MET A 164 -6.76 2.41 10.77
CA MET A 164 -5.55 3.16 10.40
C MET A 164 -5.19 2.93 8.94
N ASN A 165 -4.61 3.93 8.30
CA ASN A 165 -4.06 3.84 6.94
C ASN A 165 -2.56 3.52 6.94
N ALA A 166 -1.89 3.55 8.08
CA ALA A 166 -0.51 3.15 8.22
C ALA A 166 -0.19 2.72 9.64
N ALA A 167 0.76 1.80 9.79
CA ALA A 167 1.37 1.47 11.08
C ALA A 167 2.82 1.04 10.93
N LEU A 168 3.62 1.29 11.96
CA LEU A 168 4.98 0.77 12.07
C LEU A 168 4.94 -0.62 12.70
N GLY A 169 5.31 -1.64 11.94
CA GLY A 169 5.54 -2.99 12.43
C GLY A 169 6.99 -3.22 12.90
N ALA A 170 7.18 -4.26 13.70
CA ALA A 170 8.48 -4.60 14.24
C ALA A 170 9.36 -5.42 13.28
N SER A 171 8.79 -5.96 12.20
CA SER A 171 9.51 -6.81 11.27
C SER A 171 10.25 -6.04 10.16
N ARG A 172 10.96 -6.81 9.34
CA ARG A 172 11.63 -6.28 8.14
C ARG A 172 10.67 -5.86 7.03
N TYR A 173 9.41 -6.31 7.04
CA TYR A 173 8.46 -6.09 5.96
C TYR A 173 7.91 -4.66 5.96
N ILE A 174 7.76 -4.13 4.75
CA ILE A 174 6.95 -2.94 4.49
C ILE A 174 6.08 -3.18 3.28
N VAL A 175 4.77 -3.02 3.44
CA VAL A 175 3.77 -3.17 2.37
C VAL A 175 3.22 -1.79 2.05
N ALA A 176 3.25 -1.38 0.80
CA ALA A 176 2.77 -0.06 0.41
C ALA A 176 2.13 -0.06 -0.98
N GLU A 177 1.20 0.86 -1.16
CA GLU A 177 0.67 1.17 -2.48
C GLU A 177 1.70 1.93 -3.32
N ALA A 178 1.79 1.55 -4.57
CA ALA A 178 2.65 2.14 -5.59
C ALA A 178 1.77 2.93 -6.56
N ASP A 179 1.80 4.26 -6.43
CA ASP A 179 0.90 5.17 -7.16
C ASP A 179 1.46 5.47 -8.55
N GLU A 180 0.74 5.04 -9.59
CA GLU A 180 1.05 5.28 -10.99
C GLU A 180 0.51 6.61 -11.49
N SER A 181 -0.43 7.24 -10.80
CA SER A 181 -1.16 8.42 -11.30
C SER A 181 -0.26 9.60 -11.68
N ASP A 182 0.89 9.73 -11.02
CA ASP A 182 1.91 10.75 -11.27
C ASP A 182 3.30 10.13 -11.60
N ALA A 183 3.34 8.85 -11.96
CA ALA A 183 4.54 8.04 -12.17
C ALA A 183 5.49 7.98 -10.94
N SER A 184 5.01 8.37 -9.76
CA SER A 184 5.82 8.45 -8.54
C SER A 184 6.24 7.08 -8.00
N PHE A 185 5.56 6.00 -8.38
CA PHE A 185 5.94 4.62 -8.05
C PHE A 185 7.36 4.25 -8.55
N LEU A 186 7.90 4.96 -9.55
CA LEU A 186 9.28 4.79 -9.99
C LEU A 186 10.35 5.18 -8.94
N HIS A 187 9.95 5.86 -7.87
CA HIS A 187 10.86 6.14 -6.75
C HIS A 187 10.99 4.97 -5.76
N LEU A 188 10.11 3.96 -5.87
CA LEU A 188 10.14 2.79 -5.01
C LEU A 188 11.17 1.76 -5.49
N GLU A 189 11.78 1.06 -4.56
CA GLU A 189 12.74 -0.03 -4.80
C GLU A 189 12.28 -1.29 -4.03
N PRO A 190 11.18 -1.94 -4.47
CA PRO A 190 10.63 -3.09 -3.76
C PRO A 190 11.44 -4.37 -4.00
N MET A 191 11.29 -5.35 -3.10
CA MET A 191 11.78 -6.73 -3.25
C MET A 191 10.74 -7.60 -3.97
N ALA A 192 9.46 -7.34 -3.73
CA ALA A 192 8.35 -7.94 -4.44
C ALA A 192 7.36 -6.87 -4.90
N ALA A 193 6.77 -7.06 -6.07
CA ALA A 193 5.79 -6.13 -6.61
C ALA A 193 4.57 -6.86 -7.15
N VAL A 194 3.39 -6.26 -6.96
CA VAL A 194 2.15 -6.69 -7.59
C VAL A 194 1.78 -5.68 -8.68
N VAL A 195 1.29 -6.16 -9.83
CA VAL A 195 0.56 -5.34 -10.81
C VAL A 195 -0.80 -5.98 -11.02
N THR A 196 -1.83 -5.27 -10.57
CA THR A 196 -3.21 -5.79 -10.58
C THR A 196 -3.87 -5.73 -11.96
N ASN A 197 -3.73 -4.63 -12.66
CA ASN A 197 -4.24 -4.36 -14.01
C ASN A 197 -3.58 -3.08 -14.55
N ILE A 198 -3.70 -2.85 -15.86
CA ILE A 198 -3.23 -1.63 -16.53
C ILE A 198 -4.33 -1.11 -17.42
N ASP A 199 -5.00 -0.03 -17.01
CA ASP A 199 -6.03 0.65 -17.76
C ASP A 199 -5.63 2.08 -18.15
N ALA A 200 -6.29 2.65 -19.16
CA ALA A 200 -6.01 3.98 -19.67
C ALA A 200 -6.58 5.06 -18.72
N ASP A 201 -6.02 5.18 -17.54
CA ASP A 201 -6.34 6.21 -16.56
C ASP A 201 -5.15 7.16 -16.35
N HIS A 202 -5.40 8.36 -15.85
CA HIS A 202 -4.36 9.39 -15.60
C HIS A 202 -3.46 9.70 -16.81
N MET A 203 -4.03 9.63 -18.03
CA MET A 203 -3.29 9.72 -19.29
C MET A 203 -2.54 11.02 -19.48
N ASP A 204 -2.95 12.13 -18.81
CA ASP A 204 -2.27 13.41 -18.84
C ASP A 204 -0.82 13.31 -18.34
N THR A 205 -0.57 12.47 -17.33
CA THR A 205 0.77 12.19 -16.79
C THR A 205 1.67 11.53 -17.83
N TYR A 206 1.10 10.77 -18.76
CA TYR A 206 1.80 9.97 -19.76
C TYR A 206 1.74 10.60 -21.16
N GLY A 207 1.42 11.91 -21.22
CA GLY A 207 1.33 12.66 -22.49
C GLY A 207 0.25 12.14 -23.44
N GLY A 208 -0.79 11.50 -22.92
CA GLY A 208 -1.87 10.90 -23.70
C GLY A 208 -1.53 9.54 -24.35
N SER A 209 -0.33 8.99 -24.09
CA SER A 209 0.13 7.75 -24.71
C SER A 209 0.03 6.56 -23.77
N PHE A 210 -0.82 5.58 -24.12
CA PHE A 210 -0.96 4.34 -23.37
C PHE A 210 0.30 3.47 -23.40
N ASP A 211 1.09 3.54 -24.48
CA ASP A 211 2.38 2.85 -24.56
C ASP A 211 3.39 3.40 -23.57
N VAL A 212 3.39 4.72 -23.33
CA VAL A 212 4.23 5.35 -22.31
C VAL A 212 3.84 4.85 -20.90
N LEU A 213 2.53 4.71 -20.63
CA LEU A 213 2.05 4.12 -19.36
C LEU A 213 2.55 2.69 -19.21
N LYS A 214 2.37 1.83 -20.23
CA LYS A 214 2.86 0.44 -20.22
C LYS A 214 4.39 0.37 -20.01
N ASP A 215 5.15 1.21 -20.70
CA ASP A 215 6.62 1.32 -20.54
C ASP A 215 7.00 1.73 -19.13
N THR A 216 6.21 2.56 -18.48
CA THR A 216 6.44 3.00 -17.11
C THR A 216 6.22 1.86 -16.11
N PHE A 217 5.21 0.99 -16.31
CA PHE A 217 5.04 -0.24 -15.52
C PHE A 217 6.22 -1.22 -15.71
N ILE A 218 6.74 -1.36 -16.93
CA ILE A 218 7.95 -2.16 -17.16
C ILE A 218 9.13 -1.57 -16.38
N GLN A 219 9.35 -0.25 -16.44
CA GLN A 219 10.42 0.40 -15.68
C GLN A 219 10.26 0.18 -14.18
N PHE A 220 9.03 0.25 -13.65
CA PHE A 220 8.75 -0.05 -12.25
C PHE A 220 9.14 -1.49 -11.89
N LEU A 221 8.70 -2.47 -12.66
CA LEU A 221 9.04 -3.88 -12.42
C LEU A 221 10.54 -4.17 -12.57
N GLN A 222 11.26 -3.41 -13.40
CA GLN A 222 12.71 -3.50 -13.51
C GLN A 222 13.47 -2.94 -12.30
N LYS A 223 12.80 -2.20 -11.40
CA LYS A 223 13.36 -1.80 -10.09
C LYS A 223 13.54 -2.97 -9.12
N LEU A 224 12.80 -4.04 -9.30
CA LEU A 224 13.01 -5.26 -8.54
C LEU A 224 14.45 -5.76 -8.70
N PRO A 225 15.08 -6.27 -7.64
CA PRO A 225 16.37 -6.94 -7.79
C PRO A 225 16.22 -8.18 -8.67
N PHE A 226 17.32 -8.73 -9.18
CA PHE A 226 17.28 -9.88 -10.10
C PHE A 226 16.68 -11.14 -9.46
N TYR A 227 16.59 -11.20 -8.15
CA TYR A 227 15.99 -12.28 -7.33
C TYR A 227 14.63 -11.86 -6.74
N GLY A 228 14.14 -10.69 -7.05
CA GLY A 228 12.82 -10.22 -6.61
C GLY A 228 11.70 -10.83 -7.45
N LEU A 229 10.48 -10.77 -6.94
CA LEU A 229 9.30 -11.37 -7.56
C LEU A 229 8.32 -10.31 -8.06
N ALA A 230 7.85 -10.46 -9.29
CA ALA A 230 6.70 -9.73 -9.82
C ALA A 230 5.48 -10.67 -9.88
N VAL A 231 4.42 -10.33 -9.16
CA VAL A 231 3.12 -11.03 -9.17
C VAL A 231 2.15 -10.22 -10.05
N VAL A 232 1.71 -10.77 -11.16
CA VAL A 232 0.98 -10.03 -12.18
C VAL A 232 -0.31 -10.74 -12.61
N CYS A 233 -1.37 -9.98 -12.88
CA CYS A 233 -2.63 -10.53 -13.37
C CYS A 233 -2.48 -11.02 -14.81
N GLY A 234 -2.39 -12.34 -14.99
CA GLY A 234 -2.27 -12.94 -16.32
C GLY A 234 -3.58 -12.93 -17.11
N ASP A 235 -4.70 -12.50 -16.54
CA ASP A 235 -5.96 -12.33 -17.25
C ASP A 235 -6.09 -10.92 -17.86
N ASP A 236 -5.26 -9.97 -17.44
CA ASP A 236 -5.21 -8.63 -18.01
C ASP A 236 -4.44 -8.62 -19.34
N ALA A 237 -5.08 -8.15 -20.41
CA ALA A 237 -4.52 -8.18 -21.76
C ALA A 237 -3.29 -7.25 -21.89
N ASN A 238 -3.30 -6.11 -21.21
CA ASN A 238 -2.21 -5.14 -21.26
C ASN A 238 -0.97 -5.63 -20.49
N ILE A 239 -1.21 -6.32 -19.37
CA ILE A 239 -0.15 -7.01 -18.63
C ILE A 239 0.45 -8.13 -19.49
N ARG A 240 -0.37 -8.97 -20.13
CA ARG A 240 0.11 -10.01 -21.05
C ARG A 240 1.00 -9.45 -22.16
N GLU A 241 0.64 -8.31 -22.72
CA GLU A 241 1.42 -7.65 -23.76
C GLU A 241 2.82 -7.26 -23.27
N ILE A 242 2.95 -6.77 -22.04
CA ILE A 242 4.24 -6.32 -21.50
C ILE A 242 5.09 -7.42 -20.87
N MET A 243 4.48 -8.56 -20.45
CA MET A 243 5.17 -9.67 -19.78
C MET A 243 6.46 -10.12 -20.49
N PRO A 244 6.51 -10.28 -21.82
CA PRO A 244 7.75 -10.71 -22.52
C PRO A 244 8.93 -9.73 -22.37
N ARG A 245 8.66 -8.50 -21.95
CA ARG A 245 9.65 -7.43 -21.76
C ARG A 245 10.13 -7.32 -20.32
N ILE A 246 9.57 -8.11 -19.38
CA ILE A 246 9.90 -8.08 -17.96
C ILE A 246 11.00 -9.11 -17.69
N ALA A 247 12.22 -8.61 -17.43
CA ALA A 247 13.38 -9.45 -17.13
C ALA A 247 13.53 -9.71 -15.61
N ARG A 248 12.47 -10.19 -14.97
CA ARG A 248 12.42 -10.54 -13.54
C ARG A 248 11.64 -11.83 -13.36
N PRO A 249 11.82 -12.59 -12.26
CA PRO A 249 10.94 -13.68 -11.90
C PRO A 249 9.49 -13.20 -11.89
N LEU A 250 8.63 -13.92 -12.61
CA LEU A 250 7.21 -13.63 -12.74
C LEU A 250 6.40 -14.78 -12.13
N LEU A 251 5.32 -14.42 -11.46
CA LEU A 251 4.27 -15.31 -11.03
C LEU A 251 2.93 -14.71 -11.51
N THR A 252 2.22 -15.47 -12.33
CA THR A 252 0.95 -15.04 -12.91
C THR A 252 -0.23 -15.55 -12.09
N TYR A 253 -1.29 -14.74 -12.00
CA TYR A 253 -2.51 -15.15 -11.34
C TYR A 253 -3.76 -14.75 -12.15
N GLY A 254 -4.85 -15.48 -11.96
CA GLY A 254 -6.11 -15.22 -12.62
C GLY A 254 -7.05 -16.43 -12.64
N PHE A 255 -7.99 -16.43 -13.58
CA PHE A 255 -8.92 -17.52 -13.83
C PHE A 255 -8.45 -18.44 -14.96
N ASN A 256 -7.69 -17.89 -15.93
CA ASN A 256 -7.22 -18.61 -17.09
C ASN A 256 -6.26 -19.75 -16.73
N GLU A 257 -6.30 -20.83 -17.54
CA GLU A 257 -5.57 -22.08 -17.26
C GLU A 257 -4.04 -21.97 -17.29
N ASP A 258 -3.52 -20.99 -17.96
CA ASP A 258 -2.08 -20.74 -18.11
C ASP A 258 -1.45 -19.91 -16.98
N ASN A 259 -2.26 -19.50 -15.99
CA ASN A 259 -1.73 -18.82 -14.81
C ASN A 259 -1.11 -19.80 -13.79
N ASP A 260 -0.06 -19.36 -13.09
CA ASP A 260 0.59 -20.12 -12.02
C ASP A 260 -0.29 -20.29 -10.78
N ILE A 261 -1.12 -19.27 -10.49
CA ILE A 261 -2.13 -19.27 -9.41
C ILE A 261 -3.50 -19.03 -10.01
N ARG A 262 -4.44 -19.94 -9.76
CA ARG A 262 -5.77 -19.89 -10.37
C ARG A 262 -6.88 -20.00 -9.35
N ALA A 263 -7.96 -19.23 -9.56
CA ALA A 263 -9.23 -19.49 -8.89
C ALA A 263 -10.11 -20.38 -9.76
N VAL A 264 -10.66 -21.42 -9.15
CA VAL A 264 -11.66 -22.31 -9.73
C VAL A 264 -12.83 -22.47 -8.75
N ASP A 265 -13.95 -23.02 -9.21
CA ASP A 265 -15.15 -23.27 -8.39
C ASP A 265 -15.60 -22.01 -7.64
N VAL A 266 -15.61 -20.86 -8.34
CA VAL A 266 -16.01 -19.58 -7.74
C VAL A 266 -17.51 -19.54 -7.57
N ASP A 267 -17.95 -19.40 -6.32
CA ASP A 267 -19.34 -19.29 -5.92
C ASP A 267 -19.55 -18.08 -5.02
N GLN A 268 -20.53 -17.23 -5.35
CA GLN A 268 -20.86 -16.04 -4.60
C GLN A 268 -22.15 -16.23 -3.83
N ASP A 269 -22.07 -16.19 -2.50
CA ASP A 269 -23.21 -16.21 -1.59
C ASP A 269 -23.34 -14.87 -0.85
N GLY A 270 -24.22 -14.01 -1.33
CA GLY A 270 -24.41 -12.67 -0.78
C GLY A 270 -23.14 -11.82 -0.81
N MET A 271 -22.63 -11.51 0.36
CA MET A 271 -21.40 -10.72 0.55
C MET A 271 -20.12 -11.56 0.57
N GLN A 272 -20.24 -12.88 0.54
CA GLN A 272 -19.11 -13.79 0.56
C GLN A 272 -18.85 -14.38 -0.83
N THR A 273 -17.59 -14.57 -1.15
CA THR A 273 -17.17 -15.30 -2.35
C THR A 273 -16.28 -16.47 -1.92
N HIS A 274 -16.70 -17.68 -2.29
CA HIS A 274 -15.99 -18.92 -2.02
C HIS A 274 -15.31 -19.39 -3.31
N PHE A 275 -14.08 -19.86 -3.20
CA PHE A 275 -13.37 -20.40 -4.36
C PHE A 275 -12.22 -21.33 -3.94
N THR A 276 -11.74 -22.12 -4.88
CA THR A 276 -10.56 -22.99 -4.71
C THR A 276 -9.38 -22.35 -5.42
N VAL A 277 -8.26 -22.18 -4.71
CA VAL A 277 -7.00 -21.68 -5.25
C VAL A 277 -6.13 -22.87 -5.64
N LEU A 278 -5.78 -22.97 -6.92
CA LEU A 278 -4.79 -23.91 -7.44
C LEU A 278 -3.46 -23.21 -7.55
N ARG A 279 -2.41 -23.81 -6.97
CA ARG A 279 -1.03 -23.33 -7.01
C ARG A 279 -0.11 -24.48 -7.44
N LYS A 280 0.88 -24.17 -8.25
CA LYS A 280 1.83 -25.18 -8.72
C LYS A 280 2.54 -25.85 -7.52
N GLU A 281 2.62 -27.17 -7.55
CA GLU A 281 3.29 -27.99 -6.54
C GLU A 281 2.73 -27.86 -5.10
N ARG A 282 1.47 -27.39 -4.97
CA ARG A 282 0.76 -27.31 -3.68
C ARG A 282 -0.63 -27.90 -3.77
N GLU A 283 -1.15 -28.37 -2.64
CA GLU A 283 -2.53 -28.82 -2.56
C GLU A 283 -3.50 -27.68 -2.83
N PRO A 284 -4.67 -27.97 -3.43
CA PRO A 284 -5.72 -26.99 -3.62
C PRO A 284 -6.15 -26.37 -2.28
N LEU A 285 -6.31 -25.03 -2.25
CA LEU A 285 -6.69 -24.30 -1.06
C LEU A 285 -8.09 -23.72 -1.23
N ARG A 286 -9.06 -24.17 -0.43
CA ARG A 286 -10.39 -23.57 -0.40
C ARG A 286 -10.40 -22.34 0.51
N VAL A 287 -10.88 -21.22 -0.01
CA VAL A 287 -10.88 -19.93 0.68
C VAL A 287 -12.24 -19.24 0.58
N THR A 288 -12.49 -18.34 1.52
CA THR A 288 -13.65 -17.46 1.56
C THR A 288 -13.18 -16.03 1.71
N VAL A 289 -13.68 -15.11 0.88
CA VAL A 289 -13.46 -13.67 0.97
C VAL A 289 -14.78 -12.99 1.31
N ASN A 290 -14.80 -12.13 2.33
CA ASN A 290 -16.00 -11.40 2.75
C ASN A 290 -16.25 -10.14 1.88
N GLN A 291 -16.05 -10.28 0.59
CA GLN A 291 -16.32 -9.24 -0.40
C GLN A 291 -16.87 -9.88 -1.68
N PRO A 292 -17.90 -9.30 -2.29
CA PRO A 292 -18.48 -9.80 -3.53
C PRO A 292 -17.64 -9.37 -4.74
N GLY A 293 -17.80 -10.12 -5.84
CA GLY A 293 -17.27 -9.74 -7.14
C GLY A 293 -15.93 -10.38 -7.51
N LEU A 294 -15.80 -10.72 -8.80
CA LEU A 294 -14.62 -11.40 -9.35
C LEU A 294 -13.33 -10.60 -9.21
N HIS A 295 -13.40 -9.27 -9.21
CA HIS A 295 -12.25 -8.41 -8.98
C HIS A 295 -11.64 -8.61 -7.57
N ASN A 296 -12.46 -8.91 -6.55
CA ASN A 296 -11.97 -9.22 -5.22
C ASN A 296 -11.35 -10.62 -5.13
N VAL A 297 -11.80 -11.56 -5.96
CA VAL A 297 -11.11 -12.84 -6.15
C VAL A 297 -9.71 -12.60 -6.73
N LEU A 298 -9.57 -11.76 -7.77
CA LEU A 298 -8.28 -11.39 -8.36
C LEU A 298 -7.37 -10.69 -7.34
N ASN A 299 -7.90 -9.75 -6.56
CA ASN A 299 -7.14 -9.09 -5.48
C ASN A 299 -6.64 -10.09 -4.43
N ALA A 300 -7.48 -11.07 -4.08
CA ALA A 300 -7.10 -12.14 -3.15
C ALA A 300 -6.02 -13.07 -3.73
N LEU A 301 -6.13 -13.45 -5.02
CA LEU A 301 -5.10 -14.27 -5.69
C LEU A 301 -3.74 -13.56 -5.71
N ALA A 302 -3.72 -12.26 -6.02
CA ALA A 302 -2.50 -11.45 -5.97
C ALA A 302 -1.86 -11.48 -4.57
N ALA A 303 -2.68 -11.29 -3.53
CA ALA A 303 -2.21 -11.32 -2.14
C ALA A 303 -1.72 -12.72 -1.73
N ILE A 304 -2.43 -13.78 -2.14
CA ILE A 304 -2.03 -15.17 -1.92
C ILE A 304 -0.69 -15.47 -2.61
N GLY A 305 -0.46 -14.91 -3.81
CA GLY A 305 0.81 -15.05 -4.53
C GLY A 305 1.99 -14.53 -3.70
N ILE A 306 1.90 -13.31 -3.22
CA ILE A 306 2.90 -12.71 -2.32
C ILE A 306 3.03 -13.51 -1.02
N ALA A 307 1.91 -13.81 -0.35
CA ALA A 307 1.91 -14.53 0.92
C ALA A 307 2.56 -15.92 0.79
N THR A 308 2.31 -16.61 -0.32
CA THR A 308 2.90 -17.92 -0.61
C THR A 308 4.42 -17.84 -0.80
N ASP A 309 4.90 -16.83 -1.53
CA ASP A 309 6.33 -16.59 -1.75
C ASP A 309 7.06 -16.22 -0.45
N GLU A 310 6.42 -15.43 0.39
CA GLU A 310 6.95 -15.02 1.71
C GLU A 310 6.81 -16.10 2.80
N GLY A 311 6.27 -17.27 2.46
CA GLY A 311 6.21 -18.42 3.36
C GLY A 311 5.07 -18.37 4.39
N VAL A 312 4.03 -17.57 4.15
CA VAL A 312 2.81 -17.56 4.97
C VAL A 312 2.10 -18.91 4.82
N SER A 313 1.68 -19.49 5.95
CA SER A 313 0.97 -20.76 5.97
C SER A 313 -0.44 -20.65 5.38
N ASP A 314 -0.93 -21.72 4.76
CA ASP A 314 -2.28 -21.80 4.21
C ASP A 314 -3.35 -21.51 5.27
N ALA A 315 -3.13 -21.96 6.51
CA ALA A 315 -4.02 -21.66 7.62
C ALA A 315 -4.10 -20.17 7.94
N SER A 316 -2.98 -19.44 7.88
CA SER A 316 -2.96 -17.98 8.09
C SER A 316 -3.57 -17.22 6.91
N ILE A 317 -3.36 -17.71 5.68
CA ILE A 317 -4.02 -17.16 4.48
C ILE A 317 -5.55 -17.24 4.64
N CYS A 318 -6.08 -18.43 4.98
CA CYS A 318 -7.53 -18.62 5.18
C CYS A 318 -8.08 -17.69 6.28
N ARG A 319 -7.43 -17.65 7.45
CA ARG A 319 -7.90 -16.79 8.56
C ARG A 319 -7.86 -15.31 8.18
N ALA A 320 -6.82 -14.87 7.45
CA ALA A 320 -6.72 -13.48 7.00
C ALA A 320 -7.86 -13.11 6.05
N LEU A 321 -8.21 -13.97 5.10
CA LEU A 321 -9.29 -13.75 4.14
C LEU A 321 -10.67 -13.77 4.82
N GLU A 322 -10.94 -14.76 5.67
CA GLU A 322 -12.18 -14.87 6.45
C GLU A 322 -12.36 -13.71 7.44
N GLY A 323 -11.26 -13.23 8.04
CA GLY A 323 -11.27 -12.10 8.97
C GLY A 323 -11.21 -10.72 8.30
N PHE A 324 -11.09 -10.65 6.98
CA PHE A 324 -10.98 -9.39 6.26
C PHE A 324 -12.34 -8.68 6.17
N SER A 325 -12.46 -7.55 6.85
CA SER A 325 -13.69 -6.74 6.92
C SER A 325 -13.70 -5.58 5.90
N GLY A 326 -12.77 -5.61 4.93
CA GLY A 326 -12.67 -4.58 3.90
C GLY A 326 -11.82 -3.38 4.30
N VAL A 327 -11.82 -2.39 3.42
CA VAL A 327 -11.17 -1.09 3.58
C VAL A 327 -12.26 -0.03 3.55
N GLY A 328 -12.20 0.96 4.42
CA GLY A 328 -13.17 2.05 4.45
C GLY A 328 -13.31 2.72 3.08
N ARG A 329 -14.52 3.03 2.68
CA ARG A 329 -14.91 3.55 1.35
C ARG A 329 -14.60 2.59 0.19
N ARG A 330 -14.67 1.26 0.44
CA ARG A 330 -14.58 0.23 -0.58
C ARG A 330 -15.65 -0.81 -0.30
N PHE A 331 -16.79 -0.67 -0.97
CA PHE A 331 -18.00 -1.47 -0.79
C PHE A 331 -18.42 -1.57 0.70
N GLU A 332 -18.34 -0.44 1.41
CA GLU A 332 -18.67 -0.34 2.84
C GLU A 332 -20.17 -0.18 3.04
N VAL A 333 -20.82 -1.14 3.71
CA VAL A 333 -22.24 -1.03 4.03
C VAL A 333 -22.43 -0.02 5.16
N GLN A 334 -22.98 1.16 4.85
CA GLN A 334 -23.25 2.24 5.80
C GLN A 334 -24.56 2.05 6.57
N GLY A 335 -25.47 1.24 6.05
CA GLY A 335 -26.73 0.92 6.72
C GLY A 335 -27.76 0.25 5.81
N GLU A 336 -28.79 -0.28 6.43
CA GLU A 336 -29.99 -0.80 5.79
C GLU A 336 -31.18 0.08 6.18
N PHE A 337 -31.98 0.49 5.21
CA PHE A 337 -33.11 1.40 5.40
C PHE A 337 -34.35 0.77 4.82
N ALA A 338 -35.41 0.67 5.64
CA ALA A 338 -36.72 0.26 5.15
C ALA A 338 -37.36 1.40 4.33
N ILE A 339 -37.76 1.06 3.10
CA ILE A 339 -38.52 1.97 2.21
C ILE A 339 -39.84 1.31 1.81
N GLU A 340 -40.75 2.10 1.24
CA GLU A 340 -42.00 1.56 0.71
C GLU A 340 -41.67 0.63 -0.47
N GLY A 341 -41.84 -0.71 -0.24
CA GLY A 341 -41.57 -1.77 -1.23
C GLY A 341 -40.35 -2.64 -0.96
N GLY A 342 -39.62 -2.44 0.15
CA GLY A 342 -38.50 -3.29 0.55
C GLY A 342 -37.40 -2.59 1.35
N ASP A 343 -36.32 -3.30 1.60
CA ASP A 343 -35.14 -2.76 2.28
C ASP A 343 -34.05 -2.34 1.27
N VAL A 344 -33.42 -1.21 1.53
CA VAL A 344 -32.33 -0.67 0.72
C VAL A 344 -31.05 -0.64 1.53
N LYS A 345 -29.96 -1.16 0.98
CA LYS A 345 -28.61 -1.04 1.55
C LYS A 345 -27.92 0.18 0.96
N LEU A 346 -27.39 1.06 1.83
CA LEU A 346 -26.50 2.14 1.44
C LEU A 346 -25.05 1.62 1.49
N VAL A 347 -24.38 1.69 0.34
CA VAL A 347 -22.99 1.26 0.18
C VAL A 347 -22.16 2.45 -0.24
N ASP A 348 -21.01 2.66 0.42
CA ASP A 348 -19.97 3.65 0.07
C ASP A 348 -18.85 2.92 -0.66
N ASP A 349 -18.54 3.37 -1.91
CA ASP A 349 -17.52 2.76 -2.78
C ASP A 349 -16.66 3.81 -3.50
#